data_a8d19a08b4681a0e4da300f7e7eb1c98
#
_entry.id   a8d19a08b4681a0e4da300f7e7eb1c98
#
_cell.length_a   1.000
_cell.length_b   1.000
_cell.length_c   1.000
_cell.angle_alpha   90.00
_cell.angle_beta   90.00
_cell.angle_gamma   90.00
#
_symmetry.space_group_name_H-M   'P 1'
#
loop_
_entity.id
_entity.type
_entity.pdbx_description
1 polymer ?
#
loop_
_entity_poly.entity_id
_entity_poly.type
_entity_poly.pdbx_seq_one_letter_code
_entity_poly.pdbx_strand_id
1 'polypeptide(L)'
;MVANGVTYCVMEVSSHALDQDRTHGLSFSSAVFTNLTQDHLDYHHNFETYYQAKRKLFHSTPFPEQCLMNQDDPYGRRLLDELTGRSGLVSFGVHSACDYQAREIQLNRNGIRFCLTCRGKRFQVEAPLLLLHNVYNTLAALSTVSEAGFPLETLIPHLDHFPV
;
A
#
# COMPACT_ATOMS: atom_id res chain seq x y z
N MET A 1 -12.24 20.34 -5.28
CA MET A 1 -12.46 19.24 -4.31
C MET A 1 -13.01 19.75 -2.98
N VAL A 2 -12.33 20.61 -2.26
CA VAL A 2 -12.80 21.12 -0.95
C VAL A 2 -14.19 21.78 -1.04
N ALA A 3 -14.45 22.57 -2.07
CA ALA A 3 -15.77 23.20 -2.30
C ALA A 3 -16.93 22.19 -2.47
N ASN A 4 -16.63 20.93 -2.75
CA ASN A 4 -17.62 19.86 -2.91
C ASN A 4 -17.69 18.91 -1.69
N GLY A 5 -17.12 19.31 -0.55
CA GLY A 5 -17.17 18.52 0.69
C GLY A 5 -16.31 17.23 0.68
N VAL A 6 -15.34 17.14 -0.23
CA VAL A 6 -14.41 15.99 -0.28
C VAL A 6 -13.49 16.04 0.92
N THR A 7 -13.52 14.99 1.75
CA THR A 7 -12.69 14.83 2.96
C THR A 7 -11.43 14.00 2.71
N TYR A 8 -11.50 13.04 1.80
CA TYR A 8 -10.38 12.15 1.46
C TYR A 8 -10.12 12.17 -0.04
N CYS A 9 -8.84 12.13 -0.41
CA CYS A 9 -8.41 11.98 -1.79
C CYS A 9 -7.39 10.86 -1.85
N VAL A 10 -7.67 9.83 -2.64
CA VAL A 10 -6.73 8.74 -2.94
C VAL A 10 -6.25 8.94 -4.37
N MET A 11 -4.94 8.90 -4.56
CA MET A 11 -4.35 9.07 -5.89
C MET A 11 -3.23 8.08 -6.13
N GLU A 12 -3.13 7.62 -7.36
CA GLU A 12 -1.96 6.90 -7.83
C GLU A 12 -0.86 7.91 -8.17
N VAL A 13 0.37 7.62 -7.70
CA VAL A 13 1.53 8.45 -7.98
C VAL A 13 2.57 7.60 -8.70
N SER A 14 2.73 7.83 -10.00
CA SER A 14 3.72 7.11 -10.80
C SER A 14 5.14 7.57 -10.48
N SER A 15 6.12 6.69 -10.75
CA SER A 15 7.53 7.04 -10.61
C SER A 15 7.96 8.21 -11.50
N HIS A 16 7.36 8.34 -12.69
CA HIS A 16 7.57 9.50 -13.57
C HIS A 16 7.07 10.80 -12.92
N ALA A 17 5.91 10.75 -12.27
CA ALA A 17 5.36 11.92 -11.58
C ALA A 17 6.28 12.38 -10.44
N LEU A 18 6.85 11.43 -9.69
CA LEU A 18 7.80 11.70 -8.63
C LEU A 18 9.15 12.20 -9.17
N ASP A 19 9.63 11.63 -10.26
CA ASP A 19 10.88 12.04 -10.88
C ASP A 19 10.81 13.45 -11.45
N GLN A 20 9.66 13.80 -12.02
CA GLN A 20 9.36 15.11 -12.59
C GLN A 20 8.78 16.10 -11.56
N ASP A 21 8.84 15.81 -10.27
CA ASP A 21 8.37 16.65 -9.16
C ASP A 21 6.91 17.13 -9.31
N ARG A 22 6.05 16.34 -9.98
CA ARG A 22 4.62 16.68 -10.19
C ARG A 22 3.80 16.67 -8.91
N THR A 23 4.33 16.10 -7.83
CA THR A 23 3.74 16.10 -6.49
C THR A 23 4.24 17.24 -5.63
N HIS A 24 5.05 18.13 -6.18
CA HIS A 24 5.59 19.29 -5.44
C HIS A 24 4.46 20.13 -4.85
N GLY A 25 4.62 20.49 -3.56
CA GLY A 25 3.60 21.26 -2.84
C GLY A 25 2.41 20.46 -2.32
N LEU A 26 2.32 19.14 -2.60
CA LEU A 26 1.32 18.28 -1.97
C LEU A 26 1.86 17.70 -0.66
N SER A 27 0.98 17.66 0.35
CA SER A 27 1.22 16.95 1.61
C SER A 27 0.37 15.69 1.63
N PHE A 28 0.97 14.56 1.97
CA PHE A 28 0.29 13.28 2.04
C PHE A 28 0.16 12.84 3.51
N SER A 29 -1.04 12.49 3.95
CA SER A 29 -1.25 11.86 5.26
C SER A 29 -0.69 10.44 5.26
N SER A 30 -0.88 9.72 4.14
CA SER A 30 -0.38 8.35 3.99
C SER A 30 0.30 8.18 2.63
N ALA A 31 1.40 7.42 2.62
CA ALA A 31 2.07 6.96 1.41
C ALA A 31 2.20 5.44 1.41
N VAL A 32 1.91 4.80 0.29
CA VAL A 32 1.91 3.32 0.16
C VAL A 32 2.89 2.89 -0.91
N PHE A 33 3.80 1.98 -0.54
CA PHE A 33 4.69 1.29 -1.46
C PHE A 33 4.17 -0.12 -1.71
N THR A 34 3.61 -0.34 -2.89
CA THR A 34 3.01 -1.64 -3.25
C THR A 34 4.06 -2.62 -3.76
N ASN A 35 4.82 -2.23 -4.75
CA ASN A 35 5.89 -3.04 -5.35
C ASN A 35 6.79 -2.21 -6.28
N LEU A 36 7.90 -2.85 -6.70
CA LEU A 36 8.75 -2.38 -7.78
C LEU A 36 9.08 -3.56 -8.69
N THR A 37 8.45 -3.60 -9.86
CA THR A 37 8.57 -4.68 -10.84
C THR A 37 9.27 -4.20 -12.13
N GLN A 38 9.46 -5.10 -13.11
CA GLN A 38 10.07 -4.79 -14.40
C GLN A 38 9.17 -3.90 -15.29
N ASP A 39 8.73 -2.78 -14.75
CA ASP A 39 7.95 -1.78 -15.46
C ASP A 39 8.73 -0.47 -15.52
N HIS A 40 8.48 0.38 -16.53
CA HIS A 40 9.11 1.69 -16.67
C HIS A 40 10.65 1.71 -16.74
N LEU A 41 11.32 0.59 -17.06
CA LEU A 41 12.78 0.54 -17.21
C LEU A 41 13.28 1.23 -18.49
N ASP A 42 12.42 1.42 -19.48
CA ASP A 42 12.64 2.27 -20.64
C ASP A 42 12.93 3.72 -20.24
N TYR A 43 12.27 4.22 -19.21
CA TYR A 43 12.46 5.55 -18.67
C TYR A 43 13.59 5.60 -17.62
N HIS A 44 13.54 4.71 -16.62
CA HIS A 44 14.45 4.75 -15.48
C HIS A 44 15.81 4.06 -15.73
N HIS A 45 15.96 3.33 -16.85
CA HIS A 45 17.16 2.60 -17.28
C HIS A 45 17.58 1.43 -16.38
N ASN A 46 17.34 1.49 -15.07
CA ASN A 46 17.64 0.42 -14.12
C ASN A 46 16.75 0.49 -12.87
N PHE A 47 16.76 -0.60 -12.10
CA PHE A 47 15.96 -0.70 -10.87
C PHE A 47 16.33 0.30 -9.79
N GLU A 48 17.60 0.69 -9.69
CA GLU A 48 18.04 1.63 -8.66
C GLU A 48 17.50 3.04 -8.92
N THR A 49 17.58 3.54 -10.14
CA THR A 49 17.00 4.85 -10.48
C THR A 49 15.48 4.86 -10.36
N TYR A 50 14.83 3.74 -10.69
CA TYR A 50 13.40 3.57 -10.48
C TYR A 50 13.04 3.60 -8.99
N TYR A 51 13.80 2.89 -8.15
CA TYR A 51 13.64 2.93 -6.70
C TYR A 51 13.83 4.33 -6.15
N GLN A 52 14.89 5.03 -6.55
CA GLN A 52 15.17 6.40 -6.08
C GLN A 52 14.05 7.38 -6.44
N ALA A 53 13.41 7.22 -7.60
CA ALA A 53 12.24 8.00 -7.96
C ALA A 53 11.05 7.72 -7.01
N LYS A 54 10.68 6.44 -6.79
CA LYS A 54 9.61 6.08 -5.85
C LYS A 54 9.92 6.50 -4.40
N ARG A 55 11.18 6.40 -3.99
CA ARG A 55 11.68 6.77 -2.67
C ARG A 55 11.39 8.24 -2.32
N LYS A 56 11.36 9.16 -3.31
CA LYS A 56 11.07 10.58 -3.13
C LYS A 56 9.76 10.82 -2.35
N LEU A 57 8.72 10.01 -2.61
CA LEU A 57 7.43 10.14 -1.92
C LEU A 57 7.56 9.97 -0.40
N PHE A 58 8.40 9.03 0.03
CA PHE A 58 8.61 8.65 1.42
C PHE A 58 9.66 9.52 2.14
N HIS A 59 10.27 10.44 1.43
CA HIS A 59 11.23 11.43 1.94
C HIS A 59 10.79 12.87 1.62
N SER A 60 9.51 13.04 1.23
CA SER A 60 8.94 14.36 0.93
C SER A 60 8.92 15.25 2.17
N THR A 61 8.79 16.56 1.95
CA THR A 61 8.64 17.53 3.03
C THR A 61 7.35 18.32 2.80
N PRO A 62 6.34 18.22 3.70
CA PRO A 62 6.35 17.45 4.94
C PRO A 62 6.37 15.93 4.69
N PHE A 63 6.92 15.20 5.65
CA PHE A 63 6.97 13.73 5.60
C PHE A 63 5.56 13.15 5.81
N PRO A 64 5.15 12.11 5.09
CA PRO A 64 3.86 11.45 5.31
C PRO A 64 3.74 10.93 6.75
N GLU A 65 2.58 11.17 7.37
CA GLU A 65 2.33 10.74 8.75
C GLU A 65 2.37 9.21 8.87
N GLN A 66 1.95 8.52 7.81
CA GLN A 66 1.97 7.06 7.71
C GLN A 66 2.63 6.62 6.43
N CYS A 67 3.53 5.66 6.54
CA CYS A 67 4.23 5.03 5.43
C CYS A 67 4.01 3.53 5.48
N LEU A 68 3.28 3.01 4.50
CA LEU A 68 2.91 1.60 4.43
C LEU A 68 3.73 0.90 3.34
N MET A 69 4.46 -0.16 3.69
CA MET A 69 5.36 -0.86 2.78
C MET A 69 5.02 -2.34 2.64
N ASN A 70 5.04 -2.80 1.40
CA ASN A 70 5.03 -4.24 1.13
C ASN A 70 6.38 -4.83 1.54
N GLN A 71 6.40 -5.58 2.65
CA GLN A 71 7.61 -6.18 3.21
C GLN A 71 8.12 -7.39 2.40
N ASP A 72 7.30 -7.98 1.55
CA ASP A 72 7.70 -9.08 0.68
C ASP A 72 8.43 -8.58 -0.58
N ASP A 73 8.25 -7.30 -0.95
CA ASP A 73 9.00 -6.67 -2.02
C ASP A 73 10.39 -6.25 -1.51
N PRO A 74 11.50 -6.60 -2.21
CA PRO A 74 12.85 -6.27 -1.77
C PRO A 74 13.10 -4.77 -1.58
N TYR A 75 12.50 -3.93 -2.43
CA TYR A 75 12.64 -2.48 -2.34
C TYR A 75 11.69 -1.88 -1.29
N GLY A 76 10.53 -2.50 -1.06
CA GLY A 76 9.65 -2.16 0.06
C GLY A 76 10.33 -2.43 1.40
N ARG A 77 11.01 -3.57 1.52
CA ARG A 77 11.81 -3.91 2.71
C ARG A 77 12.97 -2.94 2.91
N ARG A 78 13.73 -2.65 1.84
CA ARG A 78 14.81 -1.67 1.88
C ARG A 78 14.33 -0.31 2.37
N LEU A 79 13.18 0.15 1.88
CA LEU A 79 12.59 1.43 2.27
C LEU A 79 12.16 1.42 3.73
N LEU A 80 11.61 0.31 4.22
CA LEU A 80 11.26 0.11 5.62
C LEU A 80 12.50 0.21 6.51
N ASP A 81 13.60 -0.44 6.11
CA ASP A 81 14.89 -0.38 6.84
C ASP A 81 15.47 1.04 6.86
N GLU A 82 15.42 1.76 5.73
CA GLU A 82 15.89 3.15 5.63
C GLU A 82 15.10 4.12 6.54
N LEU A 83 13.83 3.84 6.76
CA LEU A 83 12.94 4.67 7.58
C LEU A 83 12.84 4.21 9.02
N THR A 84 13.57 3.16 9.41
CA THR A 84 13.55 2.63 10.78
C THR A 84 13.80 3.73 11.83
N GLY A 85 12.99 3.73 12.89
CA GLY A 85 13.03 4.74 13.95
C GLY A 85 12.10 5.92 13.72
N ARG A 86 11.42 6.03 12.57
CA ARG A 86 10.35 6.99 12.35
C ARG A 86 9.02 6.43 12.85
N SER A 87 8.17 7.31 13.37
CA SER A 87 6.77 6.97 13.69
C SER A 87 5.94 6.79 12.41
N GLY A 88 4.86 6.02 12.50
CA GLY A 88 3.93 5.83 11.38
C GLY A 88 4.42 4.86 10.30
N LEU A 89 5.44 4.04 10.57
CA LEU A 89 5.83 2.94 9.68
C LEU A 89 4.92 1.74 9.90
N VAL A 90 4.41 1.21 8.81
CA VAL A 90 3.51 0.06 8.80
C VAL A 90 3.93 -0.89 7.68
N SER A 91 3.97 -2.17 7.98
CA SER A 91 4.31 -3.21 7.02
C SER A 91 3.11 -4.09 6.68
N PHE A 92 3.02 -4.52 5.43
CA PHE A 92 2.06 -5.53 5.01
C PHE A 92 2.71 -6.57 4.10
N GLY A 93 2.15 -7.78 4.08
CA GLY A 93 2.70 -8.86 3.27
C GLY A 93 1.98 -10.18 3.46
N VAL A 94 2.49 -11.19 2.78
CA VAL A 94 2.00 -12.57 2.77
C VAL A 94 3.02 -13.51 3.42
N HIS A 95 4.29 -13.39 3.04
CA HIS A 95 5.34 -14.34 3.39
C HIS A 95 6.07 -13.94 4.67
N SER A 96 6.35 -12.67 4.84
CA SER A 96 7.10 -12.14 5.98
C SER A 96 6.19 -11.82 7.16
N ALA A 97 6.71 -11.94 8.38
CA ALA A 97 6.02 -11.42 9.55
C ALA A 97 5.96 -9.89 9.46
N CYS A 98 4.76 -9.34 9.53
CA CYS A 98 4.49 -7.92 9.34
C CYS A 98 3.24 -7.49 10.12
N ASP A 99 2.95 -6.17 10.14
CA ASP A 99 1.84 -5.62 10.91
C ASP A 99 0.48 -6.06 10.37
N TYR A 100 0.34 -6.15 9.05
CA TYR A 100 -0.85 -6.65 8.35
C TYR A 100 -0.47 -7.83 7.48
N GLN A 101 -0.74 -9.05 7.94
CA GLN A 101 -0.33 -10.27 7.24
C GLN A 101 -1.53 -11.06 6.72
N ALA A 102 -1.51 -11.41 5.43
CA ALA A 102 -2.44 -12.40 4.88
C ALA A 102 -1.88 -13.81 5.05
N ARG A 103 -2.72 -14.70 5.55
CA ARG A 103 -2.44 -16.13 5.72
C ARG A 103 -3.59 -16.96 5.16
N GLU A 104 -3.38 -18.25 4.98
CA GLU A 104 -4.42 -19.19 4.57
C GLU A 104 -5.10 -18.76 3.25
N ILE A 105 -4.30 -18.28 2.29
CA ILE A 105 -4.80 -17.69 1.05
C ILE A 105 -5.40 -18.76 0.15
N GLN A 106 -6.60 -18.51 -0.33
CA GLN A 106 -7.32 -19.30 -1.30
C GLN A 106 -7.67 -18.44 -2.52
N LEU A 107 -7.22 -18.88 -3.67
CA LEU A 107 -7.52 -18.25 -4.96
C LEU A 107 -8.50 -19.15 -5.71
N ASN A 108 -9.65 -18.64 -6.04
CA ASN A 108 -10.69 -19.40 -6.74
C ASN A 108 -11.36 -18.56 -7.84
N ARG A 109 -12.33 -19.14 -8.53
CA ARG A 109 -13.01 -18.48 -9.66
C ARG A 109 -13.89 -17.30 -9.24
N ASN A 110 -14.28 -17.26 -7.98
CA ASN A 110 -15.17 -16.21 -7.45
C ASN A 110 -14.41 -15.09 -6.75
N GLY A 111 -13.09 -15.24 -6.57
CA GLY A 111 -12.28 -14.23 -5.93
C GLY A 111 -11.17 -14.79 -5.05
N ILE A 112 -10.65 -13.91 -4.20
CA ILE A 112 -9.65 -14.20 -3.18
C ILE A 112 -10.32 -14.37 -1.82
N ARG A 113 -9.79 -15.28 -1.00
CA ARG A 113 -10.13 -15.43 0.41
C ARG A 113 -8.84 -15.60 1.20
N PHE A 114 -8.72 -14.94 2.33
CA PHE A 114 -7.58 -15.10 3.23
C PHE A 114 -7.91 -14.69 4.67
N CYS A 115 -7.07 -15.14 5.62
CA CYS A 115 -7.08 -14.68 7.00
C CYS A 115 -6.12 -13.49 7.14
N LEU A 116 -6.63 -12.29 7.40
CA LEU A 116 -5.83 -11.12 7.76
C LEU A 116 -5.51 -11.19 9.26
N THR A 117 -4.23 -11.14 9.59
CA THR A 117 -3.75 -11.00 10.96
C THR A 117 -3.19 -9.60 11.16
N CYS A 118 -3.70 -8.88 12.15
CA CYS A 118 -3.26 -7.53 12.50
C CYS A 118 -3.43 -7.28 14.00
N ARG A 119 -2.40 -6.76 14.67
CA ARG A 119 -2.42 -6.40 16.10
C ARG A 119 -2.97 -7.53 17.01
N GLY A 120 -2.62 -8.78 16.69
CA GLY A 120 -3.08 -9.97 17.42
C GLY A 120 -4.51 -10.41 17.16
N LYS A 121 -5.27 -9.69 16.33
CA LYS A 121 -6.60 -10.06 15.86
C LYS A 121 -6.52 -10.79 14.52
N ARG A 122 -7.56 -11.58 14.24
CA ARG A 122 -7.73 -12.30 12.96
C ARG A 122 -9.08 -11.94 12.33
N PHE A 123 -9.05 -11.69 11.03
CA PHE A 123 -10.23 -11.32 10.24
C PHE A 123 -10.32 -12.20 9.00
N GLN A 124 -11.49 -12.72 8.70
CA GLN A 124 -11.73 -13.34 7.40
C GLN A 124 -11.98 -12.25 6.37
N VAL A 125 -11.24 -12.30 5.28
CA VAL A 125 -11.34 -11.37 4.16
C VAL A 125 -11.71 -12.14 2.92
N GLU A 126 -12.75 -11.69 2.23
CA GLU A 126 -13.18 -12.18 0.92
C GLU A 126 -13.37 -10.99 -0.01
N ALA A 127 -12.96 -11.12 -1.25
CA ALA A 127 -13.17 -10.09 -2.25
C ALA A 127 -13.32 -10.73 -3.65
N PRO A 128 -14.19 -10.19 -4.51
CA PRO A 128 -14.40 -10.70 -5.87
C PRO A 128 -13.26 -10.28 -6.83
N LEU A 129 -12.03 -10.36 -6.35
CA LEU A 129 -10.81 -10.03 -7.06
C LEU A 129 -10.03 -11.31 -7.35
N LEU A 130 -9.35 -11.38 -8.48
CA LEU A 130 -8.63 -12.59 -8.90
C LEU A 130 -7.11 -12.39 -8.74
N LEU A 131 -6.38 -13.49 -8.58
CA LEU A 131 -4.93 -13.56 -8.56
C LEU A 131 -4.27 -13.00 -7.28
N LEU A 132 -3.06 -13.50 -7.00
CA LEU A 132 -2.32 -13.20 -5.78
C LEU A 132 -1.97 -11.70 -5.59
N HIS A 133 -1.70 -10.99 -6.68
CA HIS A 133 -1.38 -9.55 -6.57
C HIS A 133 -2.54 -8.74 -5.95
N ASN A 134 -3.80 -9.19 -6.12
CA ASN A 134 -4.94 -8.54 -5.49
C ASN A 134 -5.05 -8.83 -3.99
N VAL A 135 -4.43 -9.88 -3.46
CA VAL A 135 -4.26 -10.04 -2.01
C VAL A 135 -3.39 -8.90 -1.48
N TYR A 136 -2.26 -8.60 -2.13
CA TYR A 136 -1.40 -7.47 -1.76
C TYR A 136 -2.11 -6.12 -1.89
N ASN A 137 -2.85 -5.90 -2.97
CA ASN A 137 -3.63 -4.67 -3.17
C ASN A 137 -4.69 -4.50 -2.08
N THR A 138 -5.38 -5.58 -1.72
CA THR A 138 -6.38 -5.59 -0.63
C THR A 138 -5.73 -5.31 0.71
N LEU A 139 -4.56 -5.93 1.00
CA LEU A 139 -3.79 -5.62 2.22
C LEU A 139 -3.39 -4.15 2.28
N ALA A 140 -2.85 -3.62 1.18
CA ALA A 140 -2.46 -2.21 1.08
C ALA A 140 -3.65 -1.27 1.35
N ALA A 141 -4.80 -1.55 0.75
CA ALA A 141 -6.01 -0.76 0.93
C ALA A 141 -6.53 -0.85 2.38
N LEU A 142 -6.73 -2.07 2.90
CA LEU A 142 -7.25 -2.28 4.26
C LEU A 142 -6.32 -1.69 5.32
N SER A 143 -5.01 -1.89 5.21
CA SER A 143 -4.05 -1.34 6.16
C SER A 143 -4.06 0.19 6.13
N THR A 144 -4.05 0.80 4.94
CA THR A 144 -4.06 2.27 4.80
C THR A 144 -5.30 2.89 5.43
N VAL A 145 -6.48 2.35 5.14
CA VAL A 145 -7.73 2.90 5.66
C VAL A 145 -7.89 2.61 7.15
N SER A 146 -7.40 1.45 7.62
CA SER A 146 -7.36 1.12 9.05
C SER A 146 -6.45 2.06 9.85
N GLU A 147 -5.27 2.39 9.31
CA GLU A 147 -4.35 3.35 9.95
C GLU A 147 -4.90 4.80 9.90
N ALA A 148 -5.78 5.11 8.96
CA ALA A 148 -6.54 6.36 8.94
C ALA A 148 -7.68 6.41 9.99
N GLY A 149 -7.83 5.37 10.82
CA GLY A 149 -8.76 5.34 11.95
C GLY A 149 -10.08 4.60 11.70
N PHE A 150 -10.25 3.92 10.57
CA PHE A 150 -11.46 3.14 10.29
C PHE A 150 -11.27 1.67 10.72
N PRO A 151 -12.16 1.11 11.56
CA PRO A 151 -12.03 -0.27 12.03
C PRO A 151 -12.14 -1.29 10.89
N LEU A 152 -11.29 -2.32 10.90
CA LEU A 152 -11.32 -3.40 9.89
C LEU A 152 -12.68 -4.11 9.84
N GLU A 153 -13.35 -4.23 10.98
CA GLU A 153 -14.68 -4.81 11.10
C GLU A 153 -15.72 -4.10 10.23
N THR A 154 -15.55 -2.79 10.03
CA THR A 154 -16.43 -1.99 9.17
C THR A 154 -15.98 -1.95 7.71
N LEU A 155 -14.68 -2.10 7.45
CA LEU A 155 -14.13 -2.02 6.10
C LEU A 155 -14.34 -3.31 5.29
N ILE A 156 -14.09 -4.46 5.92
CA ILE A 156 -14.09 -5.75 5.24
C ILE A 156 -15.43 -6.06 4.54
N PRO A 157 -16.61 -5.81 5.12
CA PRO A 157 -17.87 -6.07 4.43
C PRO A 157 -18.09 -5.28 3.14
N HIS A 158 -17.38 -4.17 2.95
CA HIS A 158 -17.49 -3.37 1.72
C HIS A 158 -16.69 -3.95 0.54
N LEU A 159 -15.82 -4.93 0.77
CA LEU A 159 -15.04 -5.57 -0.30
C LEU A 159 -15.91 -6.36 -1.27
N ASP A 160 -17.08 -6.84 -0.85
CA ASP A 160 -18.03 -7.57 -1.70
C ASP A 160 -18.61 -6.71 -2.84
N HIS A 161 -18.50 -5.40 -2.72
CA HIS A 161 -19.07 -4.44 -3.67
C HIS A 161 -18.07 -3.87 -4.67
N PHE A 162 -16.86 -4.42 -4.74
CA PHE A 162 -15.92 -4.00 -5.78
C PHE A 162 -16.47 -4.36 -7.16
N PRO A 163 -16.59 -3.39 -8.09
CA PRO A 163 -16.97 -3.69 -9.46
C PRO A 163 -15.87 -4.57 -10.10
N VAL A 164 -16.26 -5.73 -10.60
CA VAL A 164 -15.41 -6.68 -11.33
C VAL A 164 -15.42 -6.32 -12.80
#